data_ff80d33ddf104944e5fb2fb86599a5a4
#
_entry.id   ff80d33ddf104944e5fb2fb86599a5a4
#
_cell.length_a   1.000
_cell.length_b   1.000
_cell.length_c   1.000
_cell.angle_alpha   90.00
_cell.angle_beta   90.00
_cell.angle_gamma   90.00
#
_symmetry.space_group_name_H-M   'P 1'
#
loop_
_entity.id
_entity.type
_entity.pdbx_description
1 polymer ?
#
loop_
_entity_poly.entity_id
_entity_poly.type
_entity_poly.pdbx_seq_one_letter_code
_entity_poly.pdbx_strand_id
1 'polypeptide(L)'
;MTSSVRRRWDRSLPLPLRQVAQTILRIYYNMGDCIFCKIVDGTTKADVLFRDEQVTAFRDLRPAAPTHILVVPNRHINSVNEVEESDAGLVGHMFVVAKEIAAREGLAENGYRLTVNTGAQGGQTIFHMHLHLIGGRPMRAMG
;
A
#
# COMPACT_ATOMS: atom_id res chain seq x y z
N MET A 1 10.68 -28.59 13.76
CA MET A 1 9.66 -27.65 13.23
C MET A 1 10.25 -26.36 12.67
N THR A 2 11.30 -25.81 13.28
CA THR A 2 11.91 -24.54 12.86
C THR A 2 12.69 -24.63 11.53
N SER A 3 13.24 -25.79 11.14
CA SER A 3 14.03 -25.93 9.92
C SER A 3 13.23 -26.02 8.62
N SER A 4 12.00 -26.54 8.66
CA SER A 4 11.18 -26.65 7.45
C SER A 4 10.51 -25.31 7.08
N VAL A 5 10.14 -24.51 8.08
CA VAL A 5 9.58 -23.18 7.87
C VAL A 5 10.63 -22.21 7.32
N ARG A 6 11.87 -22.30 7.83
CA ARG A 6 12.97 -21.45 7.33
C ARG A 6 13.30 -21.75 5.87
N ARG A 7 13.29 -23.01 5.45
CA ARG A 7 13.58 -23.37 4.04
C ARG A 7 12.52 -22.86 3.07
N ARG A 8 11.28 -22.76 3.48
CA ARG A 8 10.20 -22.27 2.64
C ARG A 8 10.31 -20.76 2.36
N TRP A 9 10.94 -20.03 3.27
CA TRP A 9 11.11 -18.58 3.17
C TRP A 9 12.57 -18.16 2.94
N ASP A 10 13.47 -19.13 2.78
CA ASP A 10 14.89 -18.84 2.53
C ASP A 10 15.05 -18.33 1.09
N ARG A 11 15.10 -17.02 0.99
CA ARG A 11 15.37 -16.29 -0.26
C ARG A 11 16.87 -16.07 -0.51
N SER A 12 17.74 -16.74 0.24
CA SER A 12 19.18 -16.67 0.04
C SER A 12 19.65 -17.39 -1.24
N LEU A 13 18.75 -18.19 -1.86
CA LEU A 13 19.05 -18.80 -3.16
C LEU A 13 19.11 -17.72 -4.24
N PRO A 14 20.24 -17.57 -4.93
CA PRO A 14 20.36 -16.57 -5.98
C PRO A 14 19.32 -16.87 -7.08
N LEU A 15 18.46 -15.90 -7.37
CA LEU A 15 17.63 -15.95 -8.56
C LEU A 15 18.56 -15.97 -9.78
N PRO A 16 18.24 -16.75 -10.84
CA PRO A 16 18.96 -16.66 -12.09
C PRO A 16 19.07 -15.20 -12.52
N LEU A 17 20.25 -14.77 -12.95
CA LEU A 17 20.53 -13.38 -13.38
C LEU A 17 19.49 -12.85 -14.35
N ARG A 18 18.95 -13.72 -15.20
CA ARG A 18 17.87 -13.40 -16.15
C ARG A 18 16.59 -12.96 -15.44
N GLN A 19 16.21 -13.63 -14.33
CA GLN A 19 15.02 -13.28 -13.55
C GLN A 19 15.23 -11.98 -12.78
N VAL A 20 16.44 -11.77 -12.26
CA VAL A 20 16.81 -10.50 -11.59
C VAL A 20 16.71 -9.33 -12.57
N ALA A 21 17.28 -9.47 -13.76
CA ALA A 21 17.22 -8.44 -14.80
C ALA A 21 15.76 -8.14 -15.24
N GLN A 22 14.95 -9.16 -15.41
CA GLN A 22 13.53 -8.99 -15.75
C GLN A 22 12.75 -8.32 -14.63
N THR A 23 13.04 -8.66 -13.38
CA THR A 23 12.41 -8.03 -12.22
C THR A 23 12.80 -6.55 -12.12
N ILE A 24 14.08 -6.23 -12.29
CA ILE A 24 14.57 -4.84 -12.29
C ILE A 24 13.93 -4.04 -13.41
N LEU A 25 13.92 -4.56 -14.64
CA LEU A 25 13.27 -3.90 -15.78
C LEU A 25 11.78 -3.67 -15.54
N ARG A 26 11.08 -4.64 -14.96
CA ARG A 26 9.66 -4.53 -14.63
C ARG A 26 9.41 -3.46 -13.56
N ILE A 27 10.28 -3.37 -12.56
CA ILE A 27 10.23 -2.33 -11.54
C ILE A 27 10.44 -0.95 -12.17
N TYR A 28 11.47 -0.80 -13.00
CA TYR A 28 11.74 0.47 -13.71
C TYR A 28 10.62 0.88 -14.65
N TYR A 29 10.06 -0.06 -15.39
CA TYR A 29 8.97 0.20 -16.33
C TYR A 29 7.68 0.61 -15.59
N ASN A 30 7.38 -0.04 -14.47
CA ASN A 30 6.20 0.27 -13.68
C ASN A 30 6.33 1.59 -12.91
N MET A 31 7.52 2.00 -12.50
CA MET A 31 7.75 3.27 -11.80
C MET A 31 7.46 4.49 -12.67
N GLY A 32 7.73 4.43 -14.00
CA GLY A 32 7.51 5.54 -14.92
C GLY A 32 6.03 5.89 -15.13
N ASP A 33 5.14 4.90 -15.06
CA ASP A 33 3.70 5.06 -15.35
C ASP A 33 2.80 4.97 -14.11
N CYS A 34 3.39 4.79 -12.93
CA CYS A 34 2.61 4.66 -11.70
C CYS A 34 2.04 6.00 -11.25
N ILE A 35 0.70 6.12 -11.25
CA ILE A 35 0.01 7.34 -10.81
C ILE A 35 0.32 7.66 -9.34
N PHE A 36 0.48 6.66 -8.47
CA PHE A 36 0.80 6.90 -7.07
C PHE A 36 2.24 7.36 -6.86
N CYS A 37 3.19 6.84 -7.64
CA CYS A 37 4.55 7.39 -7.66
C CYS A 37 4.56 8.86 -8.08
N LYS A 38 3.74 9.24 -9.04
CA LYS A 38 3.60 10.64 -9.48
C LYS A 38 2.94 11.53 -8.44
N ILE A 39 2.00 11.00 -7.66
CA ILE A 39 1.42 11.73 -6.52
C ILE A 39 2.45 11.92 -5.41
N VAL A 40 3.21 10.87 -5.11
CA VAL A 40 4.28 10.91 -4.08
C VAL A 40 5.33 11.94 -4.43
N ASP A 41 5.78 12.02 -5.68
CA ASP A 41 6.82 12.97 -6.11
C ASP A 41 6.27 14.38 -6.44
N GLY A 42 4.96 14.56 -6.42
CA GLY A 42 4.30 15.85 -6.65
C GLY A 42 4.06 16.22 -8.10
N THR A 43 4.37 15.34 -9.07
CA THR A 43 4.14 15.63 -10.49
C THR A 43 2.67 15.52 -10.90
N THR A 44 1.87 14.79 -10.14
CA THR A 44 0.42 14.72 -10.32
C THR A 44 -0.28 15.27 -9.08
N LYS A 45 -1.25 16.17 -9.29
CA LYS A 45 -2.04 16.75 -8.21
C LYS A 45 -2.93 15.70 -7.53
N ALA A 46 -2.97 15.76 -6.20
CA ALA A 46 -3.90 15.05 -5.36
C ALA A 46 -4.18 15.87 -4.11
N ASP A 47 -5.28 15.57 -3.43
CA ASP A 47 -5.58 16.16 -2.13
C ASP A 47 -4.79 15.40 -1.05
N VAL A 48 -3.55 15.83 -0.83
CA VAL A 48 -2.60 15.20 0.08
C VAL A 48 -2.88 15.68 1.50
N LEU A 49 -3.15 14.74 2.40
CA LEU A 49 -3.46 15.01 3.81
C LEU A 49 -2.25 14.81 4.72
N PHE A 50 -1.31 13.98 4.32
CA PHE A 50 -0.13 13.64 5.09
C PHE A 50 1.02 13.23 4.16
N ARG A 51 2.22 13.62 4.53
CA ARG A 51 3.44 13.19 3.85
C ARG A 51 4.60 13.21 4.83
N ASP A 52 5.36 12.12 4.86
CA ASP A 52 6.65 12.06 5.53
C ASP A 52 7.69 11.36 4.64
N GLU A 53 8.81 10.95 5.22
CA GLU A 53 9.88 10.27 4.48
C GLU A 53 9.50 8.89 3.94
N GLN A 54 8.46 8.26 4.51
CA GLN A 54 8.11 6.87 4.22
C GLN A 54 6.76 6.72 3.52
N VAL A 55 5.78 7.54 3.87
CA VAL A 55 4.41 7.40 3.39
C VAL A 55 3.80 8.72 2.95
N THR A 56 2.83 8.62 2.06
CA THR A 56 1.97 9.72 1.63
C THR A 56 0.51 9.26 1.73
N ALA A 57 -0.37 10.13 2.22
CA ALA A 57 -1.80 9.86 2.29
C ALA A 57 -2.58 10.94 1.55
N PHE A 58 -3.55 10.55 0.77
CA PHE A 58 -4.37 11.44 -0.07
C PHE A 58 -5.79 10.91 -0.23
N ARG A 59 -6.73 11.80 -0.54
CA ARG A 59 -8.11 11.41 -0.79
C ARG A 59 -8.24 10.67 -2.12
N ASP A 60 -9.02 9.58 -2.12
CA ASP A 60 -9.37 8.88 -3.36
C ASP A 60 -10.27 9.77 -4.22
N LEU A 61 -9.96 9.88 -5.52
CA LEU A 61 -10.76 10.64 -6.49
C LEU A 61 -12.12 9.99 -6.77
N ARG A 62 -12.24 8.70 -6.52
CA ARG A 62 -13.47 7.92 -6.69
C ARG A 62 -13.87 7.29 -5.35
N PRO A 63 -14.34 8.11 -4.40
CA PRO A 63 -14.59 7.62 -3.05
C PRO A 63 -15.73 6.59 -3.01
N ALA A 64 -15.50 5.49 -2.30
CA ALA A 64 -16.50 4.46 -2.05
C ALA A 64 -17.36 4.75 -0.81
N ALA A 65 -17.02 5.77 -0.04
CA ALA A 65 -17.69 6.19 1.17
C ALA A 65 -17.46 7.70 1.40
N PRO A 66 -18.17 8.35 2.35
CA PRO A 66 -17.97 9.76 2.64
C PRO A 66 -16.53 10.13 2.96
N THR A 67 -15.78 9.25 3.65
CA THR A 67 -14.34 9.35 3.79
C THR A 67 -13.69 8.15 3.11
N HIS A 68 -12.82 8.40 2.15
CA HIS A 68 -12.03 7.40 1.46
C HIS A 68 -10.64 7.97 1.18
N ILE A 69 -9.67 7.51 1.95
CA ILE A 69 -8.29 7.98 1.92
C ILE A 69 -7.38 6.80 1.62
N LEU A 70 -6.35 7.03 0.83
CA LEU A 70 -5.33 6.05 0.51
C LEU A 70 -4.03 6.41 1.22
N VAL A 71 -3.42 5.45 1.88
CA VAL A 71 -2.09 5.56 2.47
C VAL A 71 -1.15 4.68 1.68
N VAL A 72 -0.13 5.28 1.09
CA VAL A 72 0.80 4.58 0.20
C VAL A 72 2.23 4.71 0.69
N PRO A 73 3.07 3.68 0.54
CA PRO A 73 4.51 3.84 0.74
C PRO A 73 5.07 4.73 -0.36
N ASN A 74 6.01 5.61 -0.01
CA ASN A 74 6.68 6.46 -1.01
C ASN A 74 7.48 5.62 -2.00
N ARG A 75 8.14 4.57 -1.50
CA ARG A 75 8.81 3.59 -2.33
C ARG A 75 7.78 2.73 -3.05
N HIS A 76 7.99 2.49 -4.33
CA HIS A 76 7.10 1.64 -5.11
C HIS A 76 7.22 0.17 -4.69
N ILE A 77 6.15 -0.36 -4.10
CA ILE A 77 5.96 -1.77 -3.78
C ILE A 77 4.67 -2.18 -4.48
N ASN A 78 4.71 -3.15 -5.38
CA ASN A 78 3.55 -3.48 -6.21
C ASN A 78 2.35 -3.97 -5.38
N SER A 79 2.61 -4.87 -4.44
CA SER A 79 1.56 -5.46 -3.59
C SER A 79 2.15 -6.03 -2.30
N VAL A 80 1.28 -6.51 -1.42
CA VAL A 80 1.69 -7.20 -0.18
C VAL A 80 2.62 -8.38 -0.48
N ASN A 81 2.49 -9.02 -1.63
CA ASN A 81 3.35 -10.16 -2.01
C ASN A 81 4.84 -9.78 -2.15
N GLU A 82 5.15 -8.50 -2.34
CA GLU A 82 6.52 -8.00 -2.46
C GLU A 82 7.06 -7.38 -1.17
N VAL A 83 6.27 -7.36 -0.10
CA VAL A 83 6.71 -6.89 1.22
C VAL A 83 7.73 -7.86 1.79
N GLU A 84 8.87 -7.33 2.23
CA GLU A 84 9.94 -8.06 2.89
C GLU A 84 9.86 -7.88 4.41
N GLU A 85 10.58 -8.71 5.17
CA GLU A 85 10.68 -8.54 6.64
C GLU A 85 11.24 -7.17 7.02
N SER A 86 12.17 -6.65 6.24
CA SER A 86 12.72 -5.30 6.44
C SER A 86 11.69 -4.18 6.24
N ASP A 87 10.56 -4.46 5.61
CA ASP A 87 9.47 -3.51 5.39
C ASP A 87 8.44 -3.52 6.53
N ALA A 88 8.59 -4.37 7.55
CA ALA A 88 7.61 -4.50 8.63
C ALA A 88 7.35 -3.16 9.35
N GLY A 89 8.40 -2.37 9.59
CA GLY A 89 8.29 -1.04 10.17
C GLY A 89 7.51 -0.08 9.28
N LEU A 90 7.76 -0.09 7.98
CA LEU A 90 7.02 0.72 7.01
C LEU A 90 5.54 0.35 6.98
N VAL A 91 5.21 -0.92 6.92
CA VAL A 91 3.82 -1.40 6.90
C VAL A 91 3.10 -1.00 8.20
N GLY A 92 3.73 -1.21 9.35
CA GLY A 92 3.20 -0.76 10.64
C GLY A 92 2.97 0.75 10.68
N HIS A 93 3.92 1.52 10.12
CA HIS A 93 3.80 2.97 10.03
C HIS A 93 2.61 3.43 9.18
N MET A 94 2.31 2.73 8.08
CA MET A 94 1.12 3.01 7.27
C MET A 94 -0.16 2.91 8.11
N PHE A 95 -0.27 1.91 8.98
CA PHE A 95 -1.42 1.76 9.88
C PHE A 95 -1.48 2.85 10.94
N VAL A 96 -0.35 3.24 11.51
CA VAL A 96 -0.29 4.34 12.49
C VAL A 96 -0.75 5.65 11.85
N VAL A 97 -0.28 5.96 10.65
CA VAL A 97 -0.70 7.14 9.90
C VAL A 97 -2.19 7.10 9.58
N ALA A 98 -2.69 5.95 9.12
CA ALA A 98 -4.13 5.76 8.86
C ALA A 98 -4.98 6.01 10.11
N LYS A 99 -4.57 5.47 11.26
CA LYS A 99 -5.23 5.69 12.55
C LYS A 99 -5.29 7.19 12.91
N GLU A 100 -4.20 7.90 12.76
CA GLU A 100 -4.13 9.32 13.07
C GLU A 100 -5.02 10.16 12.16
N ILE A 101 -5.03 9.85 10.86
CA ILE A 101 -5.93 10.50 9.90
C ILE A 101 -7.38 10.19 10.24
N ALA A 102 -7.72 8.96 10.56
CA ALA A 102 -9.08 8.57 10.96
C ALA A 102 -9.56 9.38 12.16
N ALA A 103 -8.72 9.60 13.15
CA ALA A 103 -9.03 10.45 14.30
C ALA A 103 -9.31 11.90 13.89
N ARG A 104 -8.49 12.46 13.01
CA ARG A 104 -8.67 13.83 12.49
C ARG A 104 -9.94 13.99 11.65
N GLU A 105 -10.32 12.93 10.92
CA GLU A 105 -11.55 12.90 10.12
C GLU A 105 -12.80 12.59 10.97
N GLY A 106 -12.65 12.44 12.28
CA GLY A 106 -13.77 12.17 13.19
C GLY A 106 -14.32 10.75 13.13
N LEU A 107 -13.52 9.78 12.66
CA LEU A 107 -13.96 8.40 12.47
C LEU A 107 -13.68 7.47 13.64
N ALA A 108 -12.82 7.89 14.57
CA ALA A 108 -12.30 7.01 15.61
C ALA A 108 -13.40 6.42 16.51
N GLU A 109 -14.41 7.21 16.86
CA GLU A 109 -15.47 6.79 17.78
C GLU A 109 -16.45 5.80 17.13
N ASN A 110 -16.94 6.11 15.94
CA ASN A 110 -17.92 5.27 15.23
C ASN A 110 -17.30 4.12 14.44
N GLY A 111 -16.02 4.22 14.17
CA GLY A 111 -15.27 3.17 13.47
C GLY A 111 -15.05 3.43 11.98
N TYR A 112 -14.14 2.66 11.42
CA TYR A 112 -13.74 2.74 10.03
C TYR A 112 -13.15 1.41 9.58
N ARG A 113 -12.96 1.24 8.29
CA ARG A 113 -12.35 0.03 7.72
C ARG A 113 -10.99 0.37 7.13
N LEU A 114 -10.02 -0.50 7.41
CA LEU A 114 -8.73 -0.51 6.76
C LEU A 114 -8.64 -1.75 5.89
N THR A 115 -8.31 -1.57 4.61
CA THR A 115 -8.26 -2.67 3.63
C THR A 115 -7.06 -2.51 2.70
N VAL A 116 -6.35 -3.60 2.47
CA VAL A 116 -5.30 -3.70 1.44
C VAL A 116 -5.69 -4.80 0.48
N ASN A 117 -5.91 -4.45 -0.77
CA ASN A 117 -6.19 -5.41 -1.84
C ASN A 117 -4.89 -5.91 -2.46
N THR A 118 -4.80 -7.19 -2.72
CA THR A 118 -3.61 -7.82 -3.28
C THR A 118 -3.97 -8.68 -4.48
N GLY A 119 -3.43 -8.31 -5.64
CA GLY A 119 -3.66 -9.01 -6.90
C GLY A 119 -5.05 -8.79 -7.48
N ALA A 120 -5.27 -9.32 -8.67
CA ALA A 120 -6.51 -9.10 -9.42
C ALA A 120 -7.75 -9.65 -8.71
N GLN A 121 -7.69 -10.86 -8.18
CA GLN A 121 -8.81 -11.46 -7.46
C GLN A 121 -9.07 -10.79 -6.10
N GLY A 122 -8.08 -10.12 -5.54
CA GLY A 122 -8.23 -9.29 -4.35
C GLY A 122 -8.83 -7.90 -4.61
N GLY A 123 -9.04 -7.55 -5.89
CA GLY A 123 -9.58 -6.25 -6.28
C GLY A 123 -8.54 -5.15 -6.43
N GLN A 124 -7.26 -5.49 -6.49
CA GLN A 124 -6.21 -4.51 -6.73
C GLN A 124 -6.21 -4.08 -8.19
N THR A 125 -6.42 -2.79 -8.45
CA THR A 125 -6.44 -2.21 -9.79
C THR A 125 -5.19 -1.37 -10.08
N ILE A 126 -4.57 -0.78 -9.07
CA ILE A 126 -3.32 -0.03 -9.17
C ILE A 126 -2.23 -0.80 -8.44
N PHE A 127 -1.17 -1.18 -9.17
CA PHE A 127 -0.08 -1.99 -8.64
C PHE A 127 1.03 -1.14 -8.01
N HIS A 128 0.62 -0.41 -7.03
CA HIS A 128 1.39 0.26 -5.99
C HIS A 128 0.59 0.05 -4.71
N MET A 129 1.15 -0.73 -3.80
CA MET A 129 0.46 -1.13 -2.56
C MET A 129 -0.16 0.09 -1.87
N HIS A 130 -1.43 -0.02 -1.50
CA HIS A 130 -2.13 1.06 -0.83
C HIS A 130 -3.11 0.53 0.20
N LEU A 131 -3.14 1.22 1.33
CA LEU A 131 -4.06 0.97 2.43
C LEU A 131 -5.25 1.91 2.29
N HIS A 132 -6.45 1.35 2.09
CA HIS A 132 -7.68 2.10 2.09
C HIS A 132 -8.13 2.39 3.52
N LEU A 133 -8.42 3.65 3.80
CA LEU A 133 -9.13 4.10 4.99
C LEU A 133 -10.52 4.54 4.55
N ILE A 134 -11.53 3.80 4.96
CA ILE A 134 -12.92 3.99 4.53
C ILE A 134 -13.82 4.15 5.74
N GLY A 135 -14.62 5.21 5.76
CA GLY A 135 -15.51 5.50 6.86
C GLY A 135 -16.57 6.55 6.56
N GLY A 136 -17.27 6.96 7.60
CA GLY A 136 -18.33 7.98 7.51
C GLY A 136 -19.73 7.43 7.33
N ARG A 137 -19.88 6.11 7.23
CA ARG A 137 -21.14 5.35 7.25
C ARG A 137 -20.87 3.91 7.67
N PRO A 138 -21.87 3.11 8.06
CA PRO A 138 -21.68 1.68 8.26
C PRO A 138 -21.14 1.00 7.00
N MET A 139 -20.18 0.11 7.19
CA MET A 139 -19.60 -0.67 6.11
C MET A 139 -20.53 -1.82 5.70
N ARG A 140 -20.50 -2.15 4.42
CA ARG A 140 -21.17 -3.33 3.88
C ARG A 140 -20.35 -4.58 4.20
N ALA A 141 -20.93 -5.76 3.96
CA ALA A 141 -20.22 -7.03 4.14
C ALA A 141 -18.92 -7.05 3.32
N MET A 142 -17.92 -7.77 3.87
CA MET A 142 -16.67 -8.00 3.16
C MET A 142 -16.87 -9.05 2.07
N GLY A 143 -16.19 -8.85 0.96
CA GLY A 143 -16.24 -9.77 -0.18
C GLY A 143 -17.50 -9.59 -1.04
#